data_88dd2cf0a71216831c200f0eeb7598bd
#
_entry.id   88dd2cf0a71216831c200f0eeb7598bd
#
_cell.length_a   1.000
_cell.length_b   1.000
_cell.length_c   1.000
_cell.angle_alpha   90.00
_cell.angle_beta   90.00
_cell.angle_gamma   90.00
#
_symmetry.space_group_name_H-M   'P 1'
#
loop_
_entity.id
_entity.type
_entity.pdbx_description
1 polymer ?
#
loop_
_entity_poly.entity_id
_entity_poly.type
_entity_poly.pdbx_seq_one_letter_code
_entity_poly.pdbx_strand_id
1 'polypeptide(L)'
;GNKRMTYYGRWAYKYEEAARRGALAALVIHEDKAAGYGWNVASSSAGEQFALAETSGPLPPLLQGWLHYDAATALFAAAGLDFVEQRQLARRADFFAFELPQSNLSVSFDVAFEKIESQNVLARLPGSTQADETLMVSSHWDGYGQGEPDSAGRTVRPGANDDALGTAGVIELARVLKTGPPMARSVVFAVWTAEESGMLGSAAYAMNP
;
A
#
# COMPACT_ATOMS: atom_id res chain seq x y z
N GLY A 1 6.78 -14.38 -14.27
CA GLY A 1 6.94 -13.13 -13.60
C GLY A 1 8.30 -12.54 -13.85
N ASN A 2 8.33 -11.24 -14.03
CA ASN A 2 9.57 -10.50 -14.20
C ASN A 2 10.36 -10.45 -12.88
N LYS A 3 11.68 -10.40 -12.99
CA LYS A 3 12.59 -10.20 -11.86
C LYS A 3 12.53 -8.76 -11.30
N ARG A 4 11.81 -7.85 -11.95
CA ARG A 4 11.67 -6.46 -11.54
C ARG A 4 10.22 -6.18 -11.17
N MET A 5 10.02 -5.67 -9.97
CA MET A 5 8.74 -5.12 -9.56
C MET A 5 8.50 -3.82 -10.32
N THR A 6 7.37 -3.73 -11.00
CA THR A 6 6.86 -2.49 -11.58
C THR A 6 5.57 -2.12 -10.89
N TYR A 7 5.01 -0.93 -11.15
CA TYR A 7 3.70 -0.54 -10.63
C TYR A 7 2.61 -1.58 -10.91
N TYR A 8 2.62 -2.20 -12.09
CA TYR A 8 1.69 -3.27 -12.45
C TYR A 8 1.80 -4.53 -11.55
N GLY A 9 2.91 -4.73 -10.87
CA GLY A 9 3.12 -5.80 -9.91
C GLY A 9 2.51 -5.53 -8.54
N ARG A 10 2.19 -4.27 -8.20
CA ARG A 10 1.59 -3.91 -6.91
C ARG A 10 0.16 -4.43 -6.81
N TRP A 11 -0.23 -4.79 -5.60
CA TRP A 11 -1.60 -5.25 -5.34
C TRP A 11 -2.63 -4.13 -5.56
N ALA A 12 -2.31 -2.89 -5.18
CA ALA A 12 -3.17 -1.72 -5.41
C ALA A 12 -3.55 -1.56 -6.88
N TYR A 13 -2.61 -1.76 -7.82
CA TYR A 13 -2.90 -1.71 -9.25
C TYR A 13 -3.99 -2.71 -9.69
N LYS A 14 -4.11 -3.87 -9.02
CA LYS A 14 -5.15 -4.85 -9.35
C LYS A 14 -6.55 -4.29 -9.10
N TYR A 15 -6.70 -3.57 -7.99
CA TYR A 15 -7.96 -2.90 -7.66
C TYR A 15 -8.26 -1.75 -8.62
N GLU A 16 -7.25 -0.94 -8.93
CA GLU A 16 -7.39 0.15 -9.90
C GLU A 16 -7.79 -0.34 -11.29
N GLU A 17 -7.16 -1.43 -11.78
CA GLU A 17 -7.50 -2.00 -13.08
C GLU A 17 -8.91 -2.62 -13.06
N ALA A 18 -9.28 -3.29 -11.98
CA ALA A 18 -10.64 -3.80 -11.80
C ALA A 18 -11.67 -2.66 -11.83
N ALA A 19 -11.39 -1.54 -11.14
CA ALA A 19 -12.22 -0.33 -11.18
C ALA A 19 -12.35 0.24 -12.60
N ARG A 20 -11.24 0.38 -13.31
CA ARG A 20 -11.24 0.88 -14.70
C ARG A 20 -12.07 0.00 -15.64
N ARG A 21 -12.21 -1.27 -15.34
CA ARG A 21 -13.03 -2.23 -16.10
C ARG A 21 -14.46 -2.37 -15.59
N GLY A 22 -14.85 -1.59 -14.59
CA GLY A 22 -16.20 -1.61 -14.02
C GLY A 22 -16.53 -2.83 -13.17
N ALA A 23 -15.52 -3.51 -12.62
CA ALA A 23 -15.74 -4.64 -11.74
C ALA A 23 -16.38 -4.19 -10.41
N LEU A 24 -17.37 -4.95 -9.93
CA LEU A 24 -18.02 -4.71 -8.65
C LEU A 24 -17.18 -5.17 -7.46
N ALA A 25 -16.32 -6.17 -7.67
CA ALA A 25 -15.43 -6.73 -6.65
C ALA A 25 -14.08 -7.08 -7.26
N ALA A 26 -13.04 -7.02 -6.43
CA ALA A 26 -11.72 -7.55 -6.78
C ALA A 26 -11.07 -8.19 -5.55
N LEU A 27 -10.69 -9.44 -5.66
CA LEU A 27 -10.01 -10.20 -4.63
C LEU A 27 -8.62 -10.62 -5.12
N VAL A 28 -7.59 -10.23 -4.38
CA VAL A 28 -6.21 -10.61 -4.67
C VAL A 28 -5.86 -11.88 -3.89
N ILE A 29 -5.42 -12.92 -4.57
CA ILE A 29 -5.03 -14.16 -3.92
C ILE A 29 -3.68 -13.96 -3.24
N HIS A 30 -3.62 -14.22 -1.93
CA HIS A 30 -2.38 -14.14 -1.17
C HIS A 30 -1.60 -15.44 -1.23
N GLU A 31 -0.30 -15.32 -1.49
CA GLU A 31 0.66 -16.43 -1.49
C GLU A 31 1.86 -16.03 -0.63
N ASP A 32 2.02 -16.62 0.55
CA ASP A 32 3.06 -16.30 1.52
C ASP A 32 4.46 -16.27 0.90
N LYS A 33 4.81 -17.29 0.13
CA LYS A 33 6.13 -17.39 -0.51
C LYS A 33 6.38 -16.29 -1.55
N ALA A 34 5.36 -15.90 -2.29
CA ALA A 34 5.48 -14.88 -3.33
C ALA A 34 5.45 -13.46 -2.74
N ALA A 35 4.68 -13.26 -1.69
CA ALA A 35 4.58 -12.01 -0.95
C ALA A 35 5.83 -11.74 -0.08
N GLY A 36 6.43 -12.79 0.48
CA GLY A 36 7.52 -12.68 1.44
C GLY A 36 7.05 -12.49 2.89
N TYR A 37 5.73 -12.55 3.13
CA TYR A 37 5.10 -12.49 4.44
C TYR A 37 3.84 -13.36 4.47
N GLY A 38 3.40 -13.74 5.68
CA GLY A 38 2.29 -14.65 5.88
C GLY A 38 0.91 -13.98 5.78
N TRP A 39 -0.13 -14.81 5.71
CA TRP A 39 -1.52 -14.38 5.69
C TRP A 39 -1.91 -13.46 6.85
N ASN A 40 -1.32 -13.68 8.03
CA ASN A 40 -1.55 -12.84 9.20
C ASN A 40 -1.23 -11.36 9.00
N VAL A 41 -0.35 -11.03 8.06
CA VAL A 41 -0.06 -9.65 7.67
C VAL A 41 -1.14 -9.12 6.73
N ALA A 42 -1.52 -9.89 5.71
CA ALA A 42 -2.57 -9.50 4.76
C ALA A 42 -3.95 -9.31 5.45
N SER A 43 -4.21 -10.04 6.54
CA SER A 43 -5.47 -9.98 7.29
C SER A 43 -5.41 -9.07 8.54
N SER A 44 -4.32 -8.33 8.74
CA SER A 44 -4.09 -7.58 9.99
C SER A 44 -5.00 -6.36 10.20
N SER A 45 -5.56 -5.80 9.12
CA SER A 45 -6.39 -4.58 9.21
C SER A 45 -7.78 -4.80 9.81
N ALA A 46 -8.18 -6.03 10.07
CA ALA A 46 -9.54 -6.37 10.55
C ALA A 46 -10.67 -5.73 9.72
N GLY A 47 -10.39 -5.42 8.45
CA GLY A 47 -11.32 -4.74 7.54
C GLY A 47 -11.26 -3.21 7.57
N GLU A 48 -10.47 -2.62 8.45
CA GLU A 48 -10.25 -1.18 8.45
C GLU A 48 -9.48 -0.75 7.19
N GLN A 49 -9.97 0.30 6.53
CA GLN A 49 -9.34 0.83 5.32
C GLN A 49 -9.37 2.35 5.36
N PHE A 50 -8.29 2.96 4.89
CA PHE A 50 -8.18 4.41 4.79
C PHE A 50 -8.12 4.83 3.31
N ALA A 51 -8.70 5.99 3.03
CA ALA A 51 -8.61 6.63 1.71
C ALA A 51 -8.58 8.13 1.88
N LEU A 52 -8.02 8.84 0.91
CA LEU A 52 -8.14 10.30 0.87
C LEU A 52 -9.60 10.68 0.65
N ALA A 53 -10.07 11.69 1.39
CA ALA A 53 -11.46 12.17 1.29
C ALA A 53 -11.76 12.75 -0.11
N GLU A 54 -10.74 13.32 -0.76
CA GLU A 54 -10.84 13.86 -2.12
C GLU A 54 -9.95 13.02 -3.05
N THR A 55 -10.56 12.20 -3.87
CA THR A 55 -9.87 11.44 -4.91
C THR A 55 -10.38 11.84 -6.27
N SER A 56 -9.46 12.20 -7.18
CA SER A 56 -9.75 12.33 -8.61
C SER A 56 -9.39 11.01 -9.29
N GLY A 57 -10.36 10.27 -9.75
CA GLY A 57 -10.11 8.99 -10.42
C GLY A 57 -11.35 8.10 -10.48
N PRO A 58 -11.26 6.93 -11.11
CA PRO A 58 -12.36 5.97 -11.09
C PRO A 58 -12.62 5.53 -9.66
N LEU A 59 -13.90 5.42 -9.30
CA LEU A 59 -14.29 4.88 -8.01
C LEU A 59 -13.74 3.47 -7.84
N PRO A 60 -13.21 3.13 -6.66
CA PRO A 60 -12.75 1.77 -6.40
C PRO A 60 -13.92 0.78 -6.52
N PRO A 61 -13.64 -0.52 -6.73
CA PRO A 61 -14.67 -1.54 -6.64
C PRO A 61 -15.38 -1.50 -5.30
N LEU A 62 -16.66 -1.83 -5.26
CA LEU A 62 -17.46 -1.87 -4.02
C LEU A 62 -16.86 -2.82 -2.97
N LEU A 63 -16.24 -3.91 -3.42
CA LEU A 63 -15.50 -4.83 -2.57
C LEU A 63 -14.06 -4.97 -3.05
N GLN A 64 -13.13 -4.67 -2.17
CA GLN A 64 -11.70 -4.97 -2.34
C GLN A 64 -11.25 -5.88 -1.20
N GLY A 65 -10.43 -6.85 -1.49
CA GLY A 65 -9.98 -7.75 -0.43
C GLY A 65 -8.93 -8.76 -0.87
N TRP A 66 -8.53 -9.55 0.11
CA TRP A 66 -7.61 -10.65 -0.08
C TRP A 66 -8.35 -11.98 0.00
N LEU A 67 -7.88 -12.95 -0.76
CA LEU A 67 -8.35 -14.32 -0.72
C LEU A 67 -7.19 -15.22 -0.29
N HIS A 68 -7.39 -15.98 0.77
CA HIS A 68 -6.40 -16.96 1.22
C HIS A 68 -6.13 -18.02 0.13
N TYR A 69 -4.87 -18.46 0.03
CA TYR A 69 -4.46 -19.46 -0.97
C TYR A 69 -5.33 -20.72 -0.98
N ASP A 70 -5.62 -21.26 0.20
CA ASP A 70 -6.43 -22.47 0.31
C ASP A 70 -7.89 -22.24 -0.10
N ALA A 71 -8.44 -21.06 0.21
CA ALA A 71 -9.79 -20.69 -0.22
C ALA A 71 -9.85 -20.52 -1.75
N ALA A 72 -8.82 -19.95 -2.37
CA ALA A 72 -8.71 -19.87 -3.83
C ALA A 72 -8.62 -21.28 -4.45
N THR A 73 -7.78 -22.15 -3.87
CA THR A 73 -7.64 -23.54 -4.34
C THR A 73 -8.98 -24.28 -4.27
N ALA A 74 -9.70 -24.14 -3.15
CA ALA A 74 -11.02 -24.76 -2.98
C ALA A 74 -12.06 -24.22 -3.98
N LEU A 75 -12.04 -22.90 -4.22
CA LEU A 75 -12.93 -22.25 -5.18
C LEU A 75 -12.71 -22.76 -6.62
N PHE A 76 -11.45 -22.86 -7.05
CA PHE A 76 -11.11 -23.38 -8.37
C PHE A 76 -11.48 -24.87 -8.49
N ALA A 77 -11.21 -25.66 -7.47
CA ALA A 77 -11.58 -27.08 -7.46
C ALA A 77 -13.11 -27.26 -7.54
N ALA A 78 -13.89 -26.45 -6.85
CA ALA A 78 -15.35 -26.46 -6.95
C ALA A 78 -15.86 -26.11 -8.36
N ALA A 79 -15.12 -25.29 -9.09
CA ALA A 79 -15.38 -24.95 -10.49
C ALA A 79 -14.84 -26.01 -11.49
N GLY A 80 -14.27 -27.11 -11.00
CA GLY A 80 -13.68 -28.17 -11.83
C GLY A 80 -12.33 -27.83 -12.44
N LEU A 81 -11.60 -26.89 -11.84
CA LEU A 81 -10.32 -26.38 -12.33
C LEU A 81 -9.20 -26.64 -11.31
N ASP A 82 -7.97 -26.83 -11.79
CA ASP A 82 -6.78 -26.87 -10.94
C ASP A 82 -6.18 -25.46 -10.82
N PHE A 83 -6.14 -24.94 -9.60
CA PHE A 83 -5.64 -23.58 -9.34
C PHE A 83 -4.16 -23.43 -9.73
N VAL A 84 -3.32 -24.44 -9.47
CA VAL A 84 -1.89 -24.39 -9.78
C VAL A 84 -1.66 -24.35 -11.27
N GLU A 85 -2.43 -25.13 -12.03
CA GLU A 85 -2.40 -25.11 -13.49
C GLU A 85 -2.84 -23.74 -14.03
N GLN A 86 -3.98 -23.23 -13.58
CA GLN A 86 -4.48 -21.91 -14.01
C GLN A 86 -3.48 -20.78 -13.70
N ARG A 87 -2.82 -20.86 -12.56
CA ARG A 87 -1.76 -19.92 -12.18
C ARG A 87 -0.54 -20.00 -13.11
N GLN A 88 -0.20 -21.18 -13.62
CA GLN A 88 0.86 -21.33 -14.61
C GLN A 88 0.43 -20.77 -15.97
N LEU A 89 -0.79 -21.03 -16.38
CA LEU A 89 -1.37 -20.48 -17.61
C LEU A 89 -1.44 -18.96 -17.58
N ALA A 90 -1.77 -18.36 -16.43
CA ALA A 90 -1.82 -16.91 -16.24
C ALA A 90 -0.46 -16.18 -16.41
N ARG A 91 0.65 -16.91 -16.50
CA ARG A 91 1.98 -16.34 -16.82
C ARG A 91 2.25 -16.24 -18.31
N ARG A 92 1.42 -16.82 -19.14
CA ARG A 92 1.58 -16.85 -20.59
C ARG A 92 1.05 -15.56 -21.19
N ALA A 93 1.66 -15.12 -22.28
CA ALA A 93 1.24 -13.90 -22.99
C ALA A 93 -0.13 -14.05 -23.69
N ASP A 94 -0.52 -15.28 -23.97
CA ASP A 94 -1.79 -15.65 -24.59
C ASP A 94 -2.91 -16.01 -23.58
N PHE A 95 -2.69 -15.74 -22.30
CA PHE A 95 -3.72 -15.96 -21.28
C PHE A 95 -4.82 -14.90 -21.37
N PHE A 96 -6.06 -15.36 -21.32
CA PHE A 96 -7.25 -14.52 -21.20
C PHE A 96 -8.00 -14.83 -19.91
N ALA A 97 -8.55 -13.78 -19.31
CA ALA A 97 -9.47 -13.94 -18.18
C ALA A 97 -10.72 -14.72 -18.63
N PHE A 98 -11.23 -15.56 -17.76
CA PHE A 98 -12.43 -16.37 -17.99
C PHE A 98 -13.33 -16.35 -16.76
N GLU A 99 -14.59 -16.64 -16.95
CA GLU A 99 -15.55 -16.80 -15.85
C GLU A 99 -15.35 -18.14 -15.16
N LEU A 100 -15.36 -18.14 -13.82
CA LEU A 100 -15.36 -19.39 -13.07
C LEU A 100 -16.73 -20.08 -13.22
N PRO A 101 -16.78 -21.30 -13.78
CA PRO A 101 -18.05 -22.01 -13.95
C PRO A 101 -18.80 -22.17 -12.65
N GLN A 102 -20.12 -21.98 -12.69
CA GLN A 102 -21.05 -22.21 -11.57
C GLN A 102 -20.65 -21.53 -10.26
N SER A 103 -19.93 -20.39 -10.34
CA SER A 103 -19.47 -19.67 -9.19
C SER A 103 -20.21 -18.34 -9.04
N ASN A 104 -20.68 -18.05 -7.83
CA ASN A 104 -21.29 -16.79 -7.45
C ASN A 104 -20.64 -16.28 -6.17
N LEU A 105 -20.42 -14.97 -6.10
CA LEU A 105 -20.01 -14.29 -4.86
C LEU A 105 -21.19 -13.49 -4.32
N SER A 106 -21.59 -13.77 -3.09
CA SER A 106 -22.57 -12.97 -2.36
C SER A 106 -21.91 -12.50 -1.06
N VAL A 107 -21.93 -11.19 -0.84
CA VAL A 107 -21.32 -10.56 0.34
C VAL A 107 -22.30 -9.55 0.89
N SER A 108 -22.48 -9.57 2.21
CA SER A 108 -23.26 -8.59 2.96
C SER A 108 -22.49 -8.19 4.21
N PHE A 109 -22.24 -6.91 4.37
CA PHE A 109 -21.56 -6.35 5.55
C PHE A 109 -21.98 -4.91 5.75
N ASP A 110 -21.89 -4.43 6.98
CA ASP A 110 -22.11 -3.04 7.32
C ASP A 110 -20.77 -2.30 7.30
N VAL A 111 -20.77 -1.07 6.78
CA VAL A 111 -19.59 -0.20 6.75
C VAL A 111 -19.89 1.06 7.54
N ALA A 112 -19.07 1.34 8.55
CA ALA A 112 -19.04 2.63 9.22
C ALA A 112 -17.98 3.53 8.57
N PHE A 113 -18.33 4.80 8.37
CA PHE A 113 -17.40 5.79 7.83
C PHE A 113 -17.09 6.83 8.90
N GLU A 114 -15.82 7.13 9.06
CA GLU A 114 -15.35 8.20 9.92
C GLU A 114 -14.38 9.09 9.13
N LYS A 115 -14.52 10.41 9.29
CA LYS A 115 -13.54 11.34 8.76
C LYS A 115 -12.52 11.65 9.85
N ILE A 116 -11.26 11.35 9.58
CA ILE A 116 -10.13 11.72 10.42
C ILE A 116 -9.23 12.72 9.69
N GLU A 117 -8.52 13.52 10.44
CA GLU A 117 -7.57 14.49 9.92
C GLU A 117 -6.18 14.18 10.45
N SER A 118 -5.19 14.25 9.57
CA SER A 118 -3.78 14.08 9.91
C SER A 118 -2.93 15.07 9.13
N GLN A 119 -1.64 15.15 9.44
CA GLN A 119 -0.76 16.17 8.88
C GLN A 119 0.56 15.58 8.40
N ASN A 120 1.02 16.05 7.25
CA ASN A 120 2.42 15.92 6.85
C ASN A 120 3.23 17.03 7.53
N VAL A 121 4.47 16.72 7.90
CA VAL A 121 5.40 17.71 8.41
C VAL A 121 6.46 18.01 7.34
N LEU A 122 6.56 19.27 6.93
CA LEU A 122 7.53 19.70 5.92
C LEU A 122 8.39 20.86 6.44
N ALA A 123 9.67 20.81 6.10
CA ALA A 123 10.62 21.88 6.35
C ALA A 123 11.49 22.09 5.12
N ARG A 124 11.88 23.35 4.83
CA ARG A 124 12.73 23.68 3.69
C ARG A 124 13.98 24.40 4.17
N LEU A 125 15.13 23.94 3.69
CA LEU A 125 16.39 24.66 3.76
C LEU A 125 16.67 25.27 2.38
N PRO A 126 16.67 26.61 2.23
CA PRO A 126 16.89 27.24 0.94
C PRO A 126 18.32 27.00 0.41
N GLY A 127 18.42 26.76 -0.90
CA GLY A 127 19.68 26.69 -1.59
C GLY A 127 20.34 28.06 -1.78
N SER A 128 21.64 28.07 -2.02
CA SER A 128 22.43 29.29 -2.17
C SER A 128 22.57 29.80 -3.61
N THR A 129 22.69 28.91 -4.57
CA THR A 129 22.98 29.26 -6.00
C THR A 129 21.97 28.65 -6.97
N GLN A 130 21.29 27.60 -6.60
CA GLN A 130 20.28 26.89 -7.38
C GLN A 130 19.03 26.69 -6.51
N ALA A 131 18.54 27.75 -5.88
CA ALA A 131 17.47 27.69 -4.89
C ALA A 131 16.14 27.17 -5.46
N ASP A 132 15.91 27.29 -6.76
CA ASP A 132 14.72 26.80 -7.46
C ASP A 132 14.75 25.28 -7.72
N GLU A 133 15.93 24.68 -7.66
CA GLU A 133 16.06 23.23 -7.71
C GLU A 133 15.92 22.66 -6.29
N THR A 134 15.13 21.60 -6.15
CA THR A 134 14.85 21.00 -4.84
C THR A 134 15.21 19.53 -4.79
N LEU A 135 15.90 19.15 -3.74
CA LEU A 135 16.05 17.75 -3.32
C LEU A 135 15.05 17.50 -2.19
N MET A 136 14.37 16.37 -2.24
CA MET A 136 13.51 15.96 -1.14
C MET A 136 14.08 14.73 -0.45
N VAL A 137 14.09 14.77 0.89
CA VAL A 137 14.41 13.62 1.74
C VAL A 137 13.22 13.39 2.63
N SER A 138 12.73 12.16 2.66
CA SER A 138 11.50 11.88 3.40
C SER A 138 11.52 10.56 4.15
N SER A 139 10.66 10.48 5.14
CA SER A 139 10.31 9.33 5.96
C SER A 139 8.82 9.40 6.29
N HIS A 140 8.31 8.49 7.13
CA HIS A 140 6.96 8.62 7.69
C HIS A 140 6.98 8.51 9.21
N TRP A 141 5.94 9.05 9.86
CA TRP A 141 5.86 9.09 11.32
C TRP A 141 4.74 8.22 11.89
N ASP A 142 3.89 7.69 11.04
CA ASP A 142 2.90 6.70 11.44
C ASP A 142 3.50 5.29 11.51
N GLY A 143 2.76 4.37 12.05
CA GLY A 143 3.10 2.97 12.17
C GLY A 143 1.83 2.14 12.35
N TYR A 144 1.96 0.81 12.40
CA TYR A 144 0.83 -0.12 12.53
C TYR A 144 0.08 -0.03 13.87
N GLY A 145 0.59 0.71 14.86
CA GLY A 145 -0.08 0.94 16.13
C GLY A 145 -0.34 -0.34 16.91
N GLN A 146 -1.61 -0.61 17.22
CA GLN A 146 -2.05 -1.81 17.91
C GLN A 146 -2.75 -2.77 16.97
N GLY A 147 -2.59 -4.07 17.20
CA GLY A 147 -3.23 -5.12 16.43
C GLY A 147 -3.37 -6.40 17.24
N GLU A 148 -3.79 -7.48 16.59
CA GLU A 148 -3.86 -8.80 17.21
C GLU A 148 -2.51 -9.24 17.79
N PRO A 149 -2.51 -10.01 18.89
CA PRO A 149 -1.29 -10.51 19.50
C PRO A 149 -0.42 -11.28 18.51
N ASP A 150 0.87 -10.98 18.48
CA ASP A 150 1.84 -11.78 17.74
C ASP A 150 2.16 -13.10 18.49
N SER A 151 3.08 -13.90 17.96
CA SER A 151 3.49 -15.18 18.59
C SER A 151 4.11 -15.03 19.99
N ALA A 152 4.51 -13.82 20.38
CA ALA A 152 5.02 -13.47 21.71
C ALA A 152 3.96 -12.77 22.59
N GLY A 153 2.72 -12.67 22.12
CA GLY A 153 1.61 -12.01 22.82
C GLY A 153 1.65 -10.48 22.77
N ARG A 154 2.45 -9.88 21.90
CA ARG A 154 2.58 -8.42 21.81
C ARG A 154 1.52 -7.87 20.87
N THR A 155 0.79 -6.87 21.34
CA THR A 155 -0.26 -6.18 20.57
C THR A 155 0.22 -4.87 19.95
N VAL A 156 1.31 -4.29 20.47
CA VAL A 156 1.88 -3.04 19.95
C VAL A 156 2.93 -3.33 18.89
N ARG A 157 2.85 -2.62 17.78
CA ARG A 157 3.84 -2.60 16.71
C ARG A 157 4.70 -1.35 16.89
N PRO A 158 5.93 -1.46 17.42
CA PRO A 158 6.69 -0.29 17.89
C PRO A 158 7.24 0.59 16.76
N GLY A 159 7.29 0.14 15.51
CA GLY A 159 7.73 0.94 14.37
C GLY A 159 9.16 1.46 14.46
N ALA A 160 10.04 0.83 15.24
CA ALA A 160 11.39 1.37 15.49
C ALA A 160 12.26 1.41 14.22
N ASN A 161 12.12 0.39 13.37
CA ASN A 161 12.85 0.31 12.10
C ASN A 161 12.01 0.80 10.91
N ASP A 162 10.71 0.76 11.04
CA ASP A 162 9.71 1.20 10.07
C ASP A 162 8.65 2.07 10.77
N ASP A 163 8.83 3.46 10.85
CA ASP A 163 9.98 4.17 10.26
C ASP A 163 10.55 5.23 11.22
N ALA A 164 10.58 4.96 12.54
CA ALA A 164 11.18 5.87 13.50
C ALA A 164 12.67 6.14 13.20
N LEU A 165 13.39 5.13 12.66
CA LEU A 165 14.78 5.27 12.24
C LEU A 165 14.91 6.26 11.07
N GLY A 166 14.05 6.17 10.06
CA GLY A 166 14.03 7.10 8.93
C GLY A 166 13.67 8.53 9.38
N THR A 167 12.68 8.67 10.24
CA THR A 167 12.31 9.98 10.83
C THR A 167 13.48 10.60 11.60
N ALA A 168 14.17 9.81 12.43
CA ALA A 168 15.38 10.28 13.15
C ALA A 168 16.49 10.69 12.15
N GLY A 169 16.66 9.93 11.08
CA GLY A 169 17.62 10.22 10.00
C GLY A 169 17.30 11.54 9.29
N VAL A 170 16.03 11.79 8.95
CA VAL A 170 15.59 13.07 8.33
C VAL A 170 15.87 14.25 9.25
N ILE A 171 15.56 14.13 10.56
CA ILE A 171 15.82 15.18 11.56
C ILE A 171 17.32 15.45 11.69
N GLU A 172 18.13 14.41 11.80
CA GLU A 172 19.59 14.55 11.94
C GLU A 172 20.23 15.14 10.68
N LEU A 173 19.78 14.72 9.50
CA LEU A 173 20.22 15.29 8.23
C LEU A 173 19.87 16.78 8.13
N ALA A 174 18.68 17.18 8.54
CA ALA A 174 18.27 18.59 8.60
C ALA A 174 19.18 19.39 9.54
N ARG A 175 19.52 18.84 10.71
CA ARG A 175 20.43 19.46 11.66
C ARG A 175 21.83 19.66 11.08
N VAL A 176 22.38 18.62 10.45
CA VAL A 176 23.73 18.66 9.86
C VAL A 176 23.79 19.65 8.71
N LEU A 177 22.84 19.60 7.79
CA LEU A 177 22.83 20.50 6.64
C LEU A 177 22.59 21.97 7.02
N LYS A 178 21.81 22.23 8.07
CA LYS A 178 21.60 23.59 8.56
C LYS A 178 22.86 24.22 9.17
N THR A 179 23.72 23.41 9.77
CA THR A 179 24.95 23.88 10.43
C THR A 179 26.19 23.77 9.55
N GLY A 180 26.08 23.09 8.42
CA GLY A 180 27.15 22.89 7.45
C GLY A 180 27.29 24.04 6.41
N PRO A 181 28.17 23.89 5.43
CA PRO A 181 28.26 24.81 4.30
C PRO A 181 26.92 24.89 3.55
N PRO A 182 26.55 26.08 3.02
CA PRO A 182 25.33 26.22 2.25
C PRO A 182 25.26 25.26 1.06
N MET A 183 24.15 24.54 0.93
CA MET A 183 23.88 23.69 -0.23
C MET A 183 23.58 24.55 -1.45
N ALA A 184 23.97 24.10 -2.65
CA ALA A 184 23.63 24.81 -3.88
C ALA A 184 22.12 24.78 -4.15
N ARG A 185 21.50 23.62 -3.99
CA ARG A 185 20.05 23.38 -4.16
C ARG A 185 19.31 23.49 -2.84
N SER A 186 18.03 23.81 -2.92
CA SER A 186 17.14 23.71 -1.77
C SER A 186 16.96 22.24 -1.36
N VAL A 187 16.76 22.02 -0.07
CA VAL A 187 16.42 20.69 0.48
C VAL A 187 15.08 20.78 1.21
N VAL A 188 14.15 19.92 0.85
CA VAL A 188 12.88 19.71 1.56
C VAL A 188 12.99 18.43 2.37
N PHE A 189 12.72 18.55 3.65
CA PHE A 189 12.60 17.44 4.59
C PHE A 189 11.12 17.21 4.81
N ALA A 190 10.64 16.00 4.52
CA ALA A 190 9.24 15.65 4.65
C ALA A 190 9.08 14.42 5.52
N VAL A 191 8.13 14.49 6.45
CA VAL A 191 7.74 13.34 7.26
C VAL A 191 6.25 13.12 7.06
N TRP A 192 5.95 12.02 6.36
CA TRP A 192 4.61 11.71 5.88
C TRP A 192 3.74 11.08 6.96
N THR A 193 2.45 11.33 6.88
CA THR A 193 1.42 10.60 7.64
C THR A 193 0.81 9.50 6.78
N ALA A 194 0.21 8.50 7.42
CA ALA A 194 -0.56 7.43 6.80
C ALA A 194 0.16 6.72 5.64
N GLU A 195 1.46 6.48 5.80
CA GLU A 195 2.25 5.69 4.87
C GLU A 195 1.80 4.24 4.89
N GLU A 196 1.66 3.68 6.09
CA GLU A 196 1.25 2.30 6.35
C GLU A 196 -0.19 2.00 5.86
N SER A 197 -0.97 3.05 5.67
CA SER A 197 -2.32 2.98 5.12
C SER A 197 -2.37 3.16 3.59
N GLY A 198 -1.22 3.07 2.91
CA GLY A 198 -1.11 3.15 1.45
C GLY A 198 -0.50 4.46 0.95
N MET A 199 0.46 5.02 1.67
CA MET A 199 1.21 6.24 1.31
C MET A 199 0.30 7.47 1.13
N LEU A 200 -0.78 7.57 1.90
CA LEU A 200 -1.82 8.59 1.67
C LEU A 200 -1.30 10.01 1.85
N GLY A 201 -0.44 10.26 2.84
CA GLY A 201 0.13 11.58 3.08
C GLY A 201 1.00 12.08 1.92
N SER A 202 1.88 11.25 1.41
CA SER A 202 2.73 11.59 0.27
C SER A 202 1.92 11.70 -1.02
N ALA A 203 0.88 10.86 -1.20
CA ALA A 203 -0.04 10.97 -2.33
C ALA A 203 -0.82 12.28 -2.31
N ALA A 204 -1.34 12.71 -1.15
CA ALA A 204 -2.02 13.99 -0.99
C ALA A 204 -1.10 15.17 -1.35
N TYR A 205 0.16 15.12 -0.89
CA TYR A 205 1.15 16.15 -1.24
C TYR A 205 1.47 16.14 -2.74
N ALA A 206 1.60 14.99 -3.37
CA ALA A 206 1.90 14.91 -4.80
C ALA A 206 0.75 15.43 -5.70
N MET A 207 -0.48 15.36 -5.21
CA MET A 207 -1.64 15.94 -5.92
C MET A 207 -1.73 17.46 -5.76
N ASN A 208 -1.26 18.01 -4.63
CA ASN A 208 -1.28 19.43 -4.30
C ASN A 208 0.02 19.84 -3.58
N PRO A 209 1.15 19.93 -4.30
CA PRO A 209 2.47 20.19 -3.71
C PRO A 209 2.66 21.63 -3.23
#